data_db0ea316ab98832c28bf264cec64377d
#
_entry.id   db0ea316ab98832c28bf264cec64377d
#
_cell.length_a   1.000
_cell.length_b   1.000
_cell.length_c   1.000
_cell.angle_alpha   90.00
_cell.angle_beta   90.00
_cell.angle_gamma   90.00
#
_symmetry.space_group_name_H-M   'P 1'
#
loop_
_entity.id
_entity.type
_entity.pdbx_description
1 polymer ?
#
loop_
_entity_poly.entity_id
_entity_poly.type
_entity_poly.pdbx_seq_one_letter_code
_entity_poly.pdbx_strand_id
1 'polypeptide(L)'
;MAIIMDGKALAAKMQDQLHDKVARLKEKEWIVPGLVVIMVGDNPASQVYVRNKERAAKKAGFHSQTVNLSESISEEELIEVIEHYNQDPLFHGILVQLPLPNHINEMRILLAIDPKKDVDGFHPMNTGNLWNGRRQMVPCTPAGIMEILREYNVELEGKTAVIIGRSNIVGKPMAQLLLEKNATVTLTHSRTPHLAKVCSKADVLIVAIGRAKFVTEEYVKEGAVVIDVGINRDEEGKLCGDVDFDQVKDKVGMITPVPGGVGPMTITMLMEQTYQAALRSAKG
;
A
#
# COMPACT_ATOMS: atom_id res chain seq x y z
N MET A 1 -17.38 -14.18 -17.58
CA MET A 1 -16.28 -14.41 -16.62
C MET A 1 -15.39 -13.17 -16.55
N ALA A 2 -15.14 -12.65 -15.37
CA ALA A 2 -14.26 -11.51 -15.17
C ALA A 2 -12.80 -11.82 -15.52
N ILE A 3 -12.05 -10.80 -15.96
CA ILE A 3 -10.59 -10.85 -16.03
C ILE A 3 -10.05 -10.79 -14.60
N ILE A 4 -9.25 -11.79 -14.21
CA ILE A 4 -8.60 -11.80 -12.90
C ILE A 4 -7.33 -10.96 -12.96
N MET A 5 -7.30 -9.89 -12.18
CA MET A 5 -6.17 -8.96 -12.12
C MET A 5 -5.10 -9.51 -11.19
N ASP A 6 -4.17 -10.30 -11.74
CA ASP A 6 -3.11 -10.99 -10.98
C ASP A 6 -2.01 -10.03 -10.53
N GLY A 7 -2.17 -9.49 -9.32
CA GLY A 7 -1.18 -8.61 -8.70
C GLY A 7 0.10 -9.33 -8.30
N LYS A 8 0.06 -10.64 -8.06
CA LYS A 8 1.26 -11.43 -7.75
C LYS A 8 2.18 -11.55 -8.96
N ALA A 9 1.62 -11.82 -10.14
CA ALA A 9 2.40 -11.87 -11.39
C ALA A 9 2.99 -10.49 -11.72
N LEU A 10 2.18 -9.42 -11.58
CA LEU A 10 2.65 -8.04 -11.79
C LEU A 10 3.76 -7.68 -10.80
N ALA A 11 3.60 -8.00 -9.52
CA ALA A 11 4.62 -7.76 -8.49
C ALA A 11 5.95 -8.46 -8.82
N ALA A 12 5.91 -9.72 -9.29
CA ALA A 12 7.10 -10.45 -9.68
C ALA A 12 7.83 -9.75 -10.85
N LYS A 13 7.09 -9.38 -11.90
CA LYS A 13 7.61 -8.63 -13.06
C LYS A 13 8.27 -7.30 -12.64
N MET A 14 7.62 -6.52 -11.78
CA MET A 14 8.14 -5.23 -11.32
C MET A 14 9.36 -5.40 -10.42
N GLN A 15 9.38 -6.41 -9.53
CA GLN A 15 10.53 -6.69 -8.67
C GLN A 15 11.77 -7.12 -9.47
N ASP A 16 11.62 -7.91 -10.54
CA ASP A 16 12.73 -8.28 -11.41
C ASP A 16 13.28 -7.04 -12.15
N GLN A 17 12.40 -6.18 -12.66
CA GLN A 17 12.81 -4.89 -13.25
C GLN A 17 13.51 -3.96 -12.24
N LEU A 18 13.05 -3.95 -10.99
CA LEU A 18 13.65 -3.15 -9.93
C LEU A 18 15.06 -3.66 -9.58
N HIS A 19 15.27 -4.98 -9.54
CA HIS A 19 16.59 -5.57 -9.33
C HIS A 19 17.61 -5.04 -10.36
N ASP A 20 17.23 -5.02 -11.65
CA ASP A 20 18.08 -4.48 -12.72
C ASP A 20 18.36 -2.97 -12.56
N LYS A 21 17.36 -2.20 -12.13
CA LYS A 21 17.53 -0.76 -11.84
C LYS A 21 18.52 -0.55 -10.69
N VAL A 22 18.43 -1.35 -9.63
CA VAL A 22 19.33 -1.28 -8.46
C VAL A 22 20.76 -1.66 -8.84
N ALA A 23 20.95 -2.71 -9.63
CA ALA A 23 22.27 -3.10 -10.12
C ALA A 23 22.93 -1.94 -10.90
N ARG A 24 22.20 -1.29 -11.80
CA ARG A 24 22.68 -0.13 -12.56
C ARG A 24 22.98 1.08 -11.68
N LEU A 25 22.17 1.34 -10.65
CA LEU A 25 22.43 2.44 -9.71
C LEU A 25 23.71 2.20 -8.93
N LYS A 26 23.93 0.97 -8.46
CA LYS A 26 25.16 0.57 -7.78
C LYS A 26 26.40 0.72 -8.66
N GLU A 27 26.31 0.33 -9.93
CA GLU A 27 27.44 0.45 -10.88
C GLU A 27 27.78 1.90 -11.23
N LYS A 28 26.77 2.75 -11.39
CA LYS A 28 26.97 4.13 -11.88
C LYS A 28 27.23 5.14 -10.78
N GLU A 29 26.48 5.03 -9.67
CA GLU A 29 26.45 6.04 -8.61
C GLU A 29 27.03 5.51 -7.29
N TRP A 30 27.43 4.22 -7.22
CA TRP A 30 27.92 3.56 -6.00
C TRP A 30 26.90 3.58 -4.86
N ILE A 31 25.62 3.74 -5.17
CA ILE A 31 24.52 3.79 -4.21
C ILE A 31 23.76 2.46 -4.22
N VAL A 32 23.56 1.92 -3.02
CA VAL A 32 22.68 0.79 -2.78
C VAL A 32 21.49 1.29 -1.98
N PRO A 33 20.24 1.15 -2.46
CA PRO A 33 19.07 1.56 -1.68
C PRO A 33 19.05 0.87 -0.32
N GLY A 34 18.87 1.64 0.75
CA GLY A 34 18.82 1.15 2.13
C GLY A 34 17.41 1.26 2.70
N LEU A 35 16.92 0.17 3.29
CA LEU A 35 15.62 0.12 3.95
C LEU A 35 15.78 -0.41 5.37
N VAL A 36 15.33 0.35 6.36
CA VAL A 36 15.14 -0.16 7.73
C VAL A 36 13.66 -0.40 8.01
N VAL A 37 13.36 -1.56 8.59
CA VAL A 37 12.04 -1.93 9.07
C VAL A 37 12.10 -2.04 10.59
N ILE A 38 11.38 -1.21 11.30
CA ILE A 38 11.32 -1.18 12.77
C ILE A 38 10.03 -1.88 13.20
N MET A 39 10.14 -2.89 14.04
CA MET A 39 9.03 -3.63 14.61
C MET A 39 9.07 -3.54 16.12
N VAL A 40 7.95 -3.20 16.75
CA VAL A 40 7.78 -3.13 18.20
C VAL A 40 6.90 -4.29 18.66
N GLY A 41 7.41 -5.09 19.59
CA GLY A 41 6.75 -6.30 20.08
C GLY A 41 6.82 -7.48 19.09
N ASP A 42 6.08 -8.53 19.36
CA ASP A 42 6.18 -9.85 18.71
C ASP A 42 4.88 -10.30 18.04
N ASN A 43 4.03 -9.40 17.60
CA ASN A 43 2.80 -9.74 16.92
C ASN A 43 3.05 -10.70 15.73
N PRO A 44 2.49 -11.94 15.73
CA PRO A 44 2.79 -12.95 14.70
C PRO A 44 2.42 -12.51 13.28
N ALA A 45 1.35 -11.73 13.12
CA ALA A 45 0.95 -11.21 11.82
C ALA A 45 1.98 -10.20 11.30
N SER A 46 2.43 -9.27 12.16
CA SER A 46 3.48 -8.30 11.83
C SER A 46 4.79 -8.98 11.44
N GLN A 47 5.20 -10.04 12.14
CA GLN A 47 6.39 -10.82 11.79
C GLN A 47 6.35 -11.41 10.38
N VAL A 48 5.18 -11.88 9.93
CA VAL A 48 5.00 -12.40 8.56
C VAL A 48 5.22 -11.29 7.53
N TYR A 49 4.63 -10.11 7.77
CA TYR A 49 4.80 -8.95 6.88
C TYR A 49 6.26 -8.46 6.83
N VAL A 50 6.91 -8.35 7.97
CA VAL A 50 8.32 -7.95 8.07
C VAL A 50 9.22 -8.92 7.31
N ARG A 51 9.05 -10.23 7.51
CA ARG A 51 9.81 -11.27 6.76
C ARG A 51 9.61 -11.17 5.25
N ASN A 52 8.39 -10.89 4.80
CA ASN A 52 8.11 -10.74 3.37
C ASN A 52 8.77 -9.48 2.79
N LYS A 53 8.77 -8.37 3.54
CA LYS A 53 9.48 -7.13 3.17
C LYS A 53 11.00 -7.34 3.11
N GLU A 54 11.57 -8.03 4.08
CA GLU A 54 12.99 -8.38 4.10
C GLU A 54 13.40 -9.24 2.89
N ARG A 55 12.61 -10.26 2.56
CA ARG A 55 12.84 -11.08 1.37
C ARG A 55 12.77 -10.27 0.08
N ALA A 56 11.81 -9.37 -0.03
CA ALA A 56 11.67 -8.50 -1.19
C ALA A 56 12.85 -7.53 -1.32
N ALA A 57 13.31 -6.93 -0.21
CA ALA A 57 14.47 -6.05 -0.19
C ALA A 57 15.76 -6.80 -0.60
N LYS A 58 15.99 -7.99 -0.06
CA LYS A 58 17.12 -8.85 -0.45
C LYS A 58 17.07 -9.23 -1.94
N LYS A 59 15.87 -9.62 -2.44
CA LYS A 59 15.67 -9.93 -3.86
C LYS A 59 15.98 -8.74 -4.76
N ALA A 60 15.59 -7.53 -4.34
CA ALA A 60 15.87 -6.30 -5.07
C ALA A 60 17.35 -5.85 -4.99
N GLY A 61 18.18 -6.47 -4.15
CA GLY A 61 19.58 -6.10 -3.97
C GLY A 61 19.80 -4.93 -3.02
N PHE A 62 18.87 -4.67 -2.11
CA PHE A 62 18.95 -3.57 -1.14
C PHE A 62 19.85 -3.90 0.05
N HIS A 63 20.41 -2.86 0.64
CA HIS A 63 20.84 -2.90 2.03
C HIS A 63 19.59 -2.87 2.92
N SER A 64 19.36 -3.93 3.70
CA SER A 64 18.12 -4.07 4.46
C SER A 64 18.42 -4.47 5.90
N GLN A 65 17.82 -3.76 6.85
CA GLN A 65 17.92 -4.05 8.28
C GLN A 65 16.52 -4.14 8.90
N THR A 66 16.35 -5.14 9.76
CA THR A 66 15.16 -5.26 10.62
C THR A 66 15.58 -5.02 12.06
N VAL A 67 14.91 -4.07 12.70
CA VAL A 67 15.11 -3.70 14.10
C VAL A 67 13.90 -4.19 14.90
N ASN A 68 14.13 -5.17 15.78
CA ASN A 68 13.08 -5.68 16.67
C ASN A 68 13.26 -5.04 18.04
N LEU A 69 12.24 -4.31 18.49
CA LEU A 69 12.22 -3.61 19.76
C LEU A 69 11.23 -4.27 20.71
N SER A 70 11.51 -4.18 22.00
CA SER A 70 10.62 -4.70 23.04
C SER A 70 9.24 -4.03 22.96
N GLU A 71 8.17 -4.79 23.24
CA GLU A 71 6.82 -4.23 23.40
C GLU A 71 6.75 -3.17 24.49
N SER A 72 7.65 -3.23 25.49
CA SER A 72 7.75 -2.28 26.61
C SER A 72 8.57 -1.04 26.31
N ILE A 73 9.12 -0.88 25.08
CA ILE A 73 9.89 0.33 24.74
C ILE A 73 9.04 1.58 24.92
N SER A 74 9.63 2.65 25.44
CA SER A 74 8.94 3.93 25.54
C SER A 74 8.81 4.61 24.18
N GLU A 75 7.88 5.53 24.08
CA GLU A 75 7.68 6.33 22.86
C GLU A 75 8.93 7.17 22.53
N GLU A 76 9.56 7.73 23.55
CA GLU A 76 10.78 8.53 23.45
C GLU A 76 11.95 7.69 22.91
N GLU A 77 12.19 6.51 23.46
CA GLU A 77 13.24 5.60 22.96
C GLU A 77 13.00 5.16 21.51
N LEU A 78 11.74 4.92 21.11
CA LEU A 78 11.40 4.62 19.72
C LEU A 78 11.69 5.81 18.79
N ILE A 79 11.42 7.03 19.25
CA ILE A 79 11.74 8.25 18.49
C ILE A 79 13.27 8.39 18.35
N GLU A 80 14.06 8.13 19.38
CA GLU A 80 15.53 8.15 19.30
C GLU A 80 16.07 7.14 18.27
N VAL A 81 15.49 5.94 18.22
CA VAL A 81 15.83 4.95 17.19
C VAL A 81 15.50 5.48 15.77
N ILE A 82 14.34 6.11 15.57
CA ILE A 82 13.97 6.69 14.28
C ILE A 82 14.91 7.83 13.90
N GLU A 83 15.25 8.71 14.84
CA GLU A 83 16.19 9.83 14.62
C GLU A 83 17.58 9.33 14.22
N HIS A 84 18.06 8.24 14.82
CA HIS A 84 19.30 7.60 14.38
C HIS A 84 19.25 7.24 12.89
N TYR A 85 18.18 6.60 12.42
CA TYR A 85 18.02 6.23 11.00
C TYR A 85 17.70 7.42 10.08
N ASN A 86 17.09 8.48 10.60
CA ASN A 86 16.95 9.73 9.85
C ASN A 86 18.31 10.31 9.46
N GLN A 87 19.29 10.22 10.37
CA GLN A 87 20.65 10.77 10.17
C GLN A 87 21.58 9.80 9.42
N ASP A 88 21.28 8.50 9.38
CA ASP A 88 22.15 7.52 8.73
C ASP A 88 21.98 7.59 7.20
N PRO A 89 23.04 7.96 6.44
CA PRO A 89 22.99 8.07 4.99
C PRO A 89 22.89 6.73 4.28
N LEU A 90 23.12 5.61 4.95
CA LEU A 90 22.98 4.27 4.38
C LEU A 90 21.52 3.85 4.20
N PHE A 91 20.60 4.49 4.95
CA PHE A 91 19.18 4.19 4.88
C PHE A 91 18.42 5.32 4.18
N HIS A 92 17.74 4.96 3.10
CA HIS A 92 16.95 5.86 2.26
C HIS A 92 15.45 5.72 2.54
N GLY A 93 15.04 4.64 3.21
CA GLY A 93 13.68 4.38 3.63
C GLY A 93 13.60 3.88 5.06
N ILE A 94 12.65 4.43 5.82
CA ILE A 94 12.30 4.02 7.17
C ILE A 94 10.85 3.57 7.15
N LEU A 95 10.60 2.39 7.71
CA LEU A 95 9.27 1.85 7.89
C LEU A 95 9.09 1.41 9.34
N VAL A 96 8.11 1.96 10.02
CA VAL A 96 7.66 1.47 11.34
C VAL A 96 6.44 0.59 11.12
N GLN A 97 6.57 -0.70 11.47
CA GLN A 97 5.51 -1.68 11.24
C GLN A 97 4.34 -1.46 12.20
N LEU A 98 3.18 -1.15 11.65
CA LEU A 98 1.92 -1.06 12.39
C LEU A 98 1.27 -2.44 12.58
N PRO A 99 0.44 -2.63 13.62
CA PRO A 99 0.12 -1.67 14.68
C PRO A 99 1.21 -1.55 15.73
N LEU A 100 1.27 -0.41 16.42
CA LEU A 100 2.12 -0.18 17.59
C LEU A 100 1.37 -0.56 18.89
N PRO A 101 2.09 -0.82 20.00
CA PRO A 101 1.49 -0.96 21.32
C PRO A 101 0.67 0.26 21.73
N ASN A 102 -0.40 0.06 22.51
CA ASN A 102 -1.38 1.09 22.85
C ASN A 102 -0.82 2.31 23.62
N HIS A 103 0.33 2.17 24.29
CA HIS A 103 0.97 3.25 25.02
C HIS A 103 1.80 4.19 24.15
N ILE A 104 2.00 3.84 22.88
CA ILE A 104 2.74 4.64 21.90
C ILE A 104 1.76 5.37 20.98
N ASN A 105 1.94 6.67 20.84
CA ASN A 105 1.12 7.47 19.93
C ASN A 105 1.63 7.34 18.49
N GLU A 106 0.90 6.58 17.68
CA GLU A 106 1.22 6.32 16.26
C GLU A 106 1.51 7.62 15.48
N MET A 107 0.75 8.69 15.72
CA MET A 107 0.94 9.94 14.99
C MET A 107 2.28 10.62 15.34
N ARG A 108 2.71 10.57 16.61
CA ARG A 108 4.03 11.11 17.01
C ARG A 108 5.17 10.32 16.35
N ILE A 109 5.00 9.00 16.24
CA ILE A 109 5.99 8.15 15.56
C ILE A 109 6.06 8.46 14.07
N LEU A 110 4.92 8.59 13.39
CA LEU A 110 4.89 8.96 11.98
C LEU A 110 5.53 10.35 11.73
N LEU A 111 5.31 11.31 12.64
CA LEU A 111 5.90 12.65 12.55
C LEU A 111 7.41 12.67 12.82
N ALA A 112 7.96 11.69 13.53
CA ALA A 112 9.40 11.59 13.80
C ALA A 112 10.19 11.10 12.58
N ILE A 113 9.55 10.44 11.61
CA ILE A 113 10.21 9.97 10.39
C ILE A 113 10.47 11.18 9.47
N ASP A 114 11.70 11.32 8.93
CA ASP A 114 11.95 12.31 7.86
C ASP A 114 11.01 12.04 6.68
N PRO A 115 10.19 13.03 6.25
CA PRO A 115 9.29 12.86 5.11
C PRO A 115 9.97 12.36 3.83
N LYS A 116 11.27 12.62 3.66
CA LYS A 116 12.06 12.13 2.53
C LYS A 116 12.36 10.63 2.63
N LYS A 117 12.34 10.07 3.84
CA LYS A 117 12.58 8.66 4.14
C LYS A 117 11.30 7.88 4.50
N ASP A 118 10.14 8.54 4.57
CA ASP A 118 8.82 7.93 4.80
C ASP A 118 8.36 7.15 3.56
N VAL A 119 8.90 5.96 3.37
CA VAL A 119 8.63 5.13 2.19
C VAL A 119 7.27 4.43 2.19
N ASP A 120 6.57 4.41 3.33
CA ASP A 120 5.16 4.00 3.39
C ASP A 120 4.20 5.12 2.93
N GLY A 121 4.66 6.39 2.94
CA GLY A 121 3.89 7.55 2.47
C GLY A 121 2.81 8.02 3.44
N PHE A 122 2.97 7.77 4.74
CA PHE A 122 1.95 8.10 5.75
C PHE A 122 2.19 9.43 6.47
N HIS A 123 3.38 10.00 6.33
CA HIS A 123 3.71 11.28 6.94
C HIS A 123 2.76 12.38 6.43
N PRO A 124 2.20 13.24 7.31
CA PRO A 124 1.25 14.29 6.93
C PRO A 124 1.75 15.23 5.82
N MET A 125 3.05 15.50 5.76
CA MET A 125 3.65 16.28 4.68
C MET A 125 3.52 15.57 3.33
N ASN A 126 3.79 14.26 3.26
CA ASN A 126 3.64 13.47 2.04
C ASN A 126 2.17 13.38 1.62
N THR A 127 1.27 13.19 2.59
CA THR A 127 -0.18 13.22 2.35
C THR A 127 -0.63 14.59 1.80
N GLY A 128 -0.17 15.70 2.38
CA GLY A 128 -0.45 17.05 1.89
C GLY A 128 0.11 17.30 0.49
N ASN A 129 1.34 16.85 0.24
CA ASN A 129 1.97 16.94 -1.09
C ASN A 129 1.21 16.14 -2.15
N LEU A 130 0.68 14.97 -1.80
CA LEU A 130 -0.17 14.18 -2.70
C LEU A 130 -1.40 15.00 -3.13
N TRP A 131 -2.11 15.64 -2.17
CA TRP A 131 -3.28 16.46 -2.46
C TRP A 131 -2.98 17.72 -3.28
N ASN A 132 -1.76 18.24 -3.17
CA ASN A 132 -1.31 19.43 -3.91
C ASN A 132 -0.65 19.07 -5.27
N GLY A 133 -0.67 17.82 -5.70
CA GLY A 133 -0.03 17.37 -6.95
C GLY A 133 1.50 17.41 -6.92
N ARG A 134 2.12 17.55 -5.73
CA ARG A 134 3.60 17.60 -5.53
C ARG A 134 4.12 16.31 -4.89
N ARG A 135 3.52 15.19 -5.22
CA ARG A 135 3.81 13.90 -4.61
C ARG A 135 5.28 13.49 -4.76
N GLN A 136 5.89 13.11 -3.64
CA GLN A 136 7.21 12.48 -3.59
C GLN A 136 7.10 11.02 -3.11
N MET A 137 6.34 10.82 -2.03
CA MET A 137 5.96 9.53 -1.49
C MET A 137 4.44 9.39 -1.54
N VAL A 138 3.96 8.20 -1.83
CA VAL A 138 2.53 7.88 -1.93
C VAL A 138 2.28 6.64 -1.10
N PRO A 139 1.18 6.54 -0.35
CA PRO A 139 0.86 5.31 0.38
C PRO A 139 0.97 4.08 -0.52
N CYS A 140 1.76 3.08 -0.08
CA CYS A 140 2.18 1.96 -0.93
C CYS A 140 1.00 1.16 -1.51
N THR A 141 -0.05 0.92 -0.72
CA THR A 141 -1.23 0.17 -1.17
C THR A 141 -1.98 0.91 -2.29
N PRO A 142 -2.35 2.20 -2.15
CA PRO A 142 -2.90 2.98 -3.24
C PRO A 142 -2.01 3.05 -4.48
N ALA A 143 -0.70 3.23 -4.30
CA ALA A 143 0.24 3.21 -5.41
C ALA A 143 0.22 1.87 -6.17
N GLY A 144 0.19 0.76 -5.44
CA GLY A 144 0.08 -0.58 -6.01
C GLY A 144 -1.23 -0.82 -6.77
N ILE A 145 -2.34 -0.28 -6.26
CA ILE A 145 -3.64 -0.33 -6.96
C ILE A 145 -3.56 0.42 -8.30
N MET A 146 -2.95 1.61 -8.32
CA MET A 146 -2.80 2.36 -9.57
C MET A 146 -1.94 1.62 -10.59
N GLU A 147 -0.91 0.89 -10.17
CA GLU A 147 -0.10 0.04 -11.06
C GLU A 147 -0.91 -1.15 -11.61
N ILE A 148 -1.76 -1.79 -10.78
CA ILE A 148 -2.68 -2.83 -11.26
C ILE A 148 -3.63 -2.25 -12.33
N LEU A 149 -4.30 -1.13 -12.04
CA LEU A 149 -5.21 -0.49 -12.99
C LEU A 149 -4.50 -0.13 -14.30
N ARG A 150 -3.26 0.33 -14.25
CA ARG A 150 -2.42 0.65 -15.41
C ARG A 150 -2.06 -0.60 -16.22
N GLU A 151 -1.62 -1.68 -15.59
CA GLU A 151 -1.21 -2.93 -16.25
C GLU A 151 -2.38 -3.55 -17.03
N TYR A 152 -3.58 -3.47 -16.47
CA TYR A 152 -4.79 -3.99 -17.12
C TYR A 152 -5.50 -2.96 -18.01
N ASN A 153 -4.86 -1.82 -18.30
CA ASN A 153 -5.36 -0.77 -19.19
C ASN A 153 -6.77 -0.27 -18.80
N VAL A 154 -7.02 -0.14 -17.48
CA VAL A 154 -8.29 0.39 -17.00
C VAL A 154 -8.35 1.88 -17.28
N GLU A 155 -9.28 2.28 -18.14
CA GLU A 155 -9.56 3.68 -18.39
C GLU A 155 -10.24 4.31 -17.18
N LEU A 156 -9.71 5.42 -16.69
CA LEU A 156 -10.21 6.12 -15.50
C LEU A 156 -10.85 7.46 -15.84
N GLU A 157 -10.46 8.09 -16.94
CA GLU A 157 -10.98 9.39 -17.37
C GLU A 157 -12.48 9.32 -17.62
N GLY A 158 -13.23 10.21 -16.98
CA GLY A 158 -14.68 10.27 -17.07
C GLY A 158 -15.44 9.14 -16.38
N LYS A 159 -14.74 8.19 -15.72
CA LYS A 159 -15.40 7.07 -15.00
C LYS A 159 -15.85 7.48 -13.61
N THR A 160 -16.89 6.81 -13.15
CA THR A 160 -17.36 6.90 -11.76
C THR A 160 -16.59 5.90 -10.92
N ALA A 161 -15.78 6.40 -9.99
CA ALA A 161 -15.05 5.59 -9.03
C ALA A 161 -15.68 5.70 -7.64
N VAL A 162 -15.97 4.58 -7.01
CA VAL A 162 -16.47 4.53 -5.63
C VAL A 162 -15.45 3.79 -4.76
N ILE A 163 -15.17 4.36 -3.60
CA ILE A 163 -14.26 3.76 -2.61
C ILE A 163 -15.07 3.46 -1.36
N ILE A 164 -15.09 2.20 -0.92
CA ILE A 164 -15.63 1.80 0.37
C ILE A 164 -14.49 1.77 1.38
N GLY A 165 -14.47 2.75 2.29
CA GLY A 165 -13.42 2.96 3.30
C GLY A 165 -12.80 4.34 3.18
N ARG A 166 -12.46 4.95 4.34
CA ARG A 166 -11.93 6.32 4.42
C ARG A 166 -10.69 6.43 5.31
N SER A 167 -9.89 5.35 5.37
CA SER A 167 -8.63 5.36 6.12
C SER A 167 -7.64 6.36 5.54
N ASN A 168 -6.72 6.85 6.38
CA ASN A 168 -5.64 7.74 5.94
C ASN A 168 -4.62 7.01 5.06
N ILE A 169 -4.53 5.68 5.20
CA ILE A 169 -3.52 4.86 4.53
C ILE A 169 -3.99 4.29 3.19
N VAL A 170 -5.32 4.18 2.95
CA VAL A 170 -5.86 3.64 1.69
C VAL A 170 -6.95 4.53 1.10
N GLY A 171 -8.09 4.69 1.78
CA GLY A 171 -9.27 5.28 1.17
C GLY A 171 -9.08 6.73 0.71
N LYS A 172 -8.55 7.60 1.57
CA LYS A 172 -8.30 9.01 1.24
C LYS A 172 -7.24 9.19 0.16
N PRO A 173 -6.04 8.58 0.25
CA PRO A 173 -5.04 8.70 -0.81
C PRO A 173 -5.50 8.07 -2.13
N MET A 174 -6.28 6.99 -2.09
CA MET A 174 -6.84 6.39 -3.30
C MET A 174 -7.81 7.35 -4.01
N ALA A 175 -8.61 8.10 -3.26
CA ALA A 175 -9.51 9.11 -3.82
C ALA A 175 -8.73 10.17 -4.62
N GLN A 176 -7.63 10.67 -4.07
CA GLN A 176 -6.79 11.65 -4.75
C GLN A 176 -6.14 11.08 -6.02
N LEU A 177 -5.62 9.86 -5.95
CA LEU A 177 -4.97 9.24 -7.11
C LEU A 177 -5.93 8.98 -8.27
N LEU A 178 -7.17 8.60 -7.98
CA LEU A 178 -8.21 8.43 -8.99
C LEU A 178 -8.67 9.78 -9.56
N LEU A 179 -8.80 10.80 -8.71
CA LEU A 179 -9.13 12.17 -9.13
C LEU A 179 -8.06 12.74 -10.08
N GLU A 180 -6.78 12.53 -9.82
CA GLU A 180 -5.67 12.91 -10.72
C GLU A 180 -5.74 12.24 -12.10
N LYS A 181 -6.49 11.14 -12.20
CA LYS A 181 -6.75 10.45 -13.47
C LYS A 181 -8.10 10.81 -14.09
N ASN A 182 -8.67 11.96 -13.69
CA ASN A 182 -9.94 12.49 -14.19
C ASN A 182 -11.16 11.59 -13.92
N ALA A 183 -11.10 10.71 -12.90
CA ALA A 183 -12.27 9.99 -12.44
C ALA A 183 -13.15 10.88 -11.55
N THR A 184 -14.47 10.68 -11.59
CA THR A 184 -15.39 11.25 -10.61
C THR A 184 -15.43 10.33 -9.40
N VAL A 185 -14.97 10.80 -8.25
CA VAL A 185 -14.73 9.95 -7.08
C VAL A 185 -15.79 10.18 -6.00
N THR A 186 -16.33 9.09 -5.48
CA THR A 186 -17.18 9.06 -4.28
C THR A 186 -16.51 8.25 -3.18
N LEU A 187 -16.20 8.88 -2.06
CA LEU A 187 -15.65 8.22 -0.88
C LEU A 187 -16.78 7.85 0.07
N THR A 188 -16.95 6.56 0.40
CA THR A 188 -18.01 6.04 1.24
C THR A 188 -17.48 5.45 2.55
N HIS A 189 -18.35 5.30 3.53
CA HIS A 189 -17.99 4.83 4.87
C HIS A 189 -19.20 4.23 5.61
N SER A 190 -19.01 3.77 6.83
CA SER A 190 -20.05 3.11 7.67
C SER A 190 -21.28 3.98 7.97
N ARG A 191 -21.24 5.28 7.70
CA ARG A 191 -22.38 6.20 7.86
C ARG A 191 -23.02 6.58 6.52
N THR A 192 -22.58 6.01 5.40
CA THR A 192 -23.17 6.29 4.08
C THR A 192 -24.51 5.58 3.97
N PRO A 193 -25.63 6.31 3.79
CA PRO A 193 -26.93 5.67 3.62
C PRO A 193 -27.00 4.95 2.26
N HIS A 194 -27.75 3.85 2.21
CA HIS A 194 -27.96 3.07 0.98
C HIS A 194 -26.67 2.71 0.24
N LEU A 195 -25.64 2.25 0.97
CA LEU A 195 -24.28 2.04 0.47
C LEU A 195 -24.27 1.18 -0.82
N ALA A 196 -25.00 0.05 -0.84
CA ALA A 196 -25.08 -0.80 -2.04
C ALA A 196 -25.55 -0.01 -3.27
N LYS A 197 -26.58 0.84 -3.12
CA LYS A 197 -27.10 1.66 -4.21
C LYS A 197 -26.09 2.71 -4.73
N VAL A 198 -25.22 3.22 -3.85
CA VAL A 198 -24.12 4.11 -4.28
C VAL A 198 -23.07 3.31 -5.05
N CYS A 199 -22.65 2.17 -4.51
CA CYS A 199 -21.60 1.35 -5.09
C CYS A 199 -22.00 0.69 -6.42
N SER A 200 -23.28 0.29 -6.57
CA SER A 200 -23.77 -0.36 -7.80
C SER A 200 -23.78 0.54 -9.05
N LYS A 201 -23.38 1.78 -8.93
CA LYS A 201 -23.20 2.72 -10.06
C LYS A 201 -21.74 2.89 -10.49
N ALA A 202 -20.81 2.32 -9.72
CA ALA A 202 -19.39 2.49 -9.95
C ALA A 202 -18.89 1.73 -11.18
N ASP A 203 -18.15 2.41 -12.05
CA ASP A 203 -17.36 1.77 -13.10
C ASP A 203 -16.11 1.11 -12.48
N VAL A 204 -15.55 1.75 -11.43
CA VAL A 204 -14.43 1.25 -10.64
C VAL A 204 -14.80 1.27 -9.16
N LEU A 205 -14.78 0.12 -8.51
CA LEU A 205 -15.08 -0.04 -7.09
C LEU A 205 -13.83 -0.49 -6.34
N ILE A 206 -13.39 0.32 -5.36
CA ILE A 206 -12.28 -0.02 -4.47
C ILE A 206 -12.87 -0.37 -3.09
N VAL A 207 -12.52 -1.53 -2.54
CA VAL A 207 -13.04 -2.00 -1.26
C VAL A 207 -11.92 -2.15 -0.25
N ALA A 208 -11.94 -1.36 0.82
CA ALA A 208 -10.87 -1.28 1.83
C ALA A 208 -11.44 -1.02 3.23
N ILE A 209 -12.15 -2.00 3.80
CA ILE A 209 -12.84 -1.89 5.09
C ILE A 209 -12.47 -2.98 6.10
N GLY A 210 -11.72 -4.01 5.71
CA GLY A 210 -11.30 -5.09 6.60
C GLY A 210 -12.47 -5.94 7.13
N ARG A 211 -13.46 -6.22 6.27
CA ARG A 211 -14.64 -7.03 6.61
C ARG A 211 -14.82 -8.14 5.58
N ALA A 212 -14.58 -9.37 6.01
CA ALA A 212 -14.66 -10.55 5.15
C ALA A 212 -15.98 -10.64 4.38
N LYS A 213 -15.89 -10.76 3.05
CA LYS A 213 -17.01 -11.01 2.12
C LYS A 213 -18.20 -10.06 2.27
N PHE A 214 -17.94 -8.81 2.67
CA PHE A 214 -18.97 -7.81 2.89
C PHE A 214 -19.65 -7.34 1.60
N VAL A 215 -18.90 -7.21 0.51
CA VAL A 215 -19.39 -6.75 -0.79
C VAL A 215 -19.90 -7.95 -1.59
N THR A 216 -21.20 -7.96 -1.83
CA THR A 216 -21.92 -8.97 -2.61
C THR A 216 -22.31 -8.41 -3.99
N GLU A 217 -23.02 -9.19 -4.81
CA GLU A 217 -23.44 -8.79 -6.16
C GLU A 217 -24.31 -7.52 -6.20
N GLU A 218 -25.04 -7.19 -5.12
CA GLU A 218 -25.87 -5.99 -5.06
C GLU A 218 -25.06 -4.68 -5.00
N TYR A 219 -23.78 -4.76 -4.62
CA TYR A 219 -22.87 -3.60 -4.53
C TYR A 219 -22.19 -3.29 -5.86
N VAL A 220 -22.22 -4.17 -6.83
CA VAL A 220 -21.43 -4.03 -8.05
C VAL A 220 -22.29 -3.77 -9.28
N LYS A 221 -21.80 -2.91 -10.16
CA LYS A 221 -22.34 -2.69 -11.49
C LYS A 221 -21.90 -3.83 -12.42
N GLU A 222 -22.73 -4.22 -13.33
CA GLU A 222 -22.34 -5.16 -14.40
C GLU A 222 -21.17 -4.59 -15.22
N GLY A 223 -20.16 -5.42 -15.46
CA GLY A 223 -18.96 -5.03 -16.19
C GLY A 223 -17.99 -4.12 -15.42
N ALA A 224 -18.23 -3.80 -14.14
CA ALA A 224 -17.35 -2.96 -13.33
C ALA A 224 -15.97 -3.57 -13.11
N VAL A 225 -15.00 -2.72 -12.79
CA VAL A 225 -13.68 -3.11 -12.27
C VAL A 225 -13.73 -3.09 -10.75
N VAL A 226 -13.39 -4.20 -10.09
CA VAL A 226 -13.43 -4.32 -8.64
C VAL A 226 -12.03 -4.59 -8.09
N ILE A 227 -11.56 -3.73 -7.21
CA ILE A 227 -10.29 -3.86 -6.49
C ILE A 227 -10.58 -4.17 -5.03
N ASP A 228 -10.27 -5.38 -4.63
CA ASP A 228 -10.40 -5.84 -3.23
C ASP A 228 -9.05 -5.66 -2.51
N VAL A 229 -9.05 -4.78 -1.51
CA VAL A 229 -7.87 -4.48 -0.68
C VAL A 229 -7.89 -5.28 0.62
N GLY A 230 -9.02 -5.89 0.96
CA GLY A 230 -9.22 -6.62 2.19
C GLY A 230 -8.25 -7.82 2.33
N ILE A 231 -7.76 -8.02 3.55
CA ILE A 231 -7.03 -9.24 3.94
C ILE A 231 -7.65 -9.71 5.24
N ASN A 232 -8.56 -10.66 5.12
CA ASN A 232 -9.30 -11.22 6.24
C ASN A 232 -9.09 -12.74 6.32
N ARG A 233 -9.61 -13.34 7.37
CA ARG A 233 -9.80 -14.79 7.44
C ARG A 233 -11.29 -15.08 7.55
N ASP A 234 -11.77 -16.04 6.78
CA ASP A 234 -13.14 -16.53 6.89
C ASP A 234 -13.30 -17.47 8.09
N GLU A 235 -14.49 -18.02 8.26
CA GLU A 235 -14.84 -18.92 9.39
C GLU A 235 -13.99 -20.20 9.41
N GLU A 236 -13.43 -20.60 8.25
CA GLU A 236 -12.55 -21.76 8.12
C GLU A 236 -11.06 -21.37 8.32
N GLY A 237 -10.76 -20.09 8.59
CA GLY A 237 -9.40 -19.55 8.74
C GLY A 237 -8.67 -19.30 7.41
N LYS A 238 -9.34 -19.48 6.27
CA LYS A 238 -8.80 -19.23 4.94
C LYS A 238 -8.75 -17.73 4.64
N LEU A 239 -7.70 -17.29 3.96
CA LEU A 239 -7.58 -15.90 3.52
C LEU A 239 -8.66 -15.54 2.50
N CYS A 240 -9.34 -14.44 2.76
CA CYS A 240 -10.35 -13.86 1.88
C CYS A 240 -10.28 -12.33 1.90
N GLY A 241 -10.93 -11.69 0.94
CA GLY A 241 -11.04 -10.25 0.85
C GLY A 241 -12.28 -9.67 1.53
N ASP A 242 -12.50 -8.40 1.27
CA ASP A 242 -13.73 -7.67 1.66
C ASP A 242 -14.87 -7.97 0.68
N VAL A 243 -14.56 -8.50 -0.51
CA VAL A 243 -15.53 -8.85 -1.55
C VAL A 243 -15.84 -10.33 -1.49
N ASP A 244 -17.11 -10.71 -1.59
CA ASP A 244 -17.51 -12.09 -1.85
C ASP A 244 -17.19 -12.43 -3.31
N PHE A 245 -15.95 -12.91 -3.50
CA PHE A 245 -15.40 -13.15 -4.83
C PHE A 245 -16.28 -14.06 -5.68
N ASP A 246 -16.83 -15.11 -5.10
CA ASP A 246 -17.63 -16.11 -5.81
C ASP A 246 -18.97 -15.56 -6.30
N GLN A 247 -19.62 -14.70 -5.51
CA GLN A 247 -20.85 -14.02 -5.93
C GLN A 247 -20.62 -12.92 -6.96
N VAL A 248 -19.44 -12.25 -6.93
CA VAL A 248 -19.20 -11.03 -7.70
C VAL A 248 -18.54 -11.31 -9.07
N LYS A 249 -17.68 -12.32 -9.15
CA LYS A 249 -16.81 -12.60 -10.32
C LYS A 249 -17.53 -12.76 -11.66
N ASP A 250 -18.77 -13.24 -11.65
CA ASP A 250 -19.51 -13.49 -12.89
C ASP A 250 -20.29 -12.26 -13.39
N LYS A 251 -20.42 -11.22 -12.54
CA LYS A 251 -21.11 -9.98 -12.85
C LYS A 251 -20.16 -8.87 -13.31
N VAL A 252 -18.92 -8.86 -12.84
CA VAL A 252 -17.95 -7.78 -13.10
C VAL A 252 -17.07 -8.07 -14.30
N GLY A 253 -16.47 -7.01 -14.87
CA GLY A 253 -15.53 -7.13 -15.99
C GLY A 253 -14.13 -7.54 -15.56
N MET A 254 -13.65 -7.00 -14.44
CA MET A 254 -12.32 -7.27 -13.88
C MET A 254 -12.39 -7.31 -12.35
N ILE A 255 -11.56 -8.16 -11.71
CA ILE A 255 -11.52 -8.28 -10.26
C ILE A 255 -10.12 -8.72 -9.80
N THR A 256 -9.66 -8.16 -8.67
CA THR A 256 -8.45 -8.66 -8.00
C THR A 256 -8.79 -9.86 -7.10
N PRO A 257 -7.96 -10.92 -7.09
CA PRO A 257 -8.14 -12.04 -6.17
C PRO A 257 -7.57 -11.72 -4.78
N VAL A 258 -8.07 -12.38 -3.75
CA VAL A 258 -7.45 -12.40 -2.42
C VAL A 258 -7.31 -13.86 -1.96
N PRO A 259 -6.06 -14.34 -1.74
CA PRO A 259 -4.78 -13.66 -1.89
C PRO A 259 -4.34 -13.50 -3.35
N GLY A 260 -3.33 -12.67 -3.58
CA GLY A 260 -2.66 -12.56 -4.88
C GLY A 260 -2.99 -11.29 -5.70
N GLY A 261 -3.90 -10.44 -5.22
CA GLY A 261 -4.21 -9.13 -5.81
C GLY A 261 -3.33 -8.00 -5.26
N VAL A 262 -3.90 -7.14 -4.42
CA VAL A 262 -3.27 -5.90 -3.95
C VAL A 262 -2.08 -6.13 -3.02
N GLY A 263 -2.14 -7.13 -2.13
CA GLY A 263 -1.10 -7.36 -1.10
C GLY A 263 0.33 -7.45 -1.64
N PRO A 264 0.64 -8.27 -2.65
CA PRO A 264 1.97 -8.34 -3.26
C PRO A 264 2.46 -6.99 -3.82
N MET A 265 1.56 -6.19 -4.36
CA MET A 265 1.87 -4.88 -4.93
C MET A 265 2.25 -3.86 -3.87
N THR A 266 1.67 -3.92 -2.66
CA THR A 266 2.05 -3.05 -1.54
C THR A 266 3.54 -3.20 -1.21
N ILE A 267 4.04 -4.43 -1.13
CA ILE A 267 5.47 -4.70 -0.86
C ILE A 267 6.34 -4.21 -2.03
N THR A 268 5.89 -4.42 -3.26
CA THR A 268 6.61 -3.98 -4.46
C THR A 268 6.74 -2.46 -4.50
N MET A 269 5.68 -1.74 -4.17
CA MET A 269 5.71 -0.27 -4.12
C MET A 269 6.59 0.26 -2.99
N LEU A 270 6.65 -0.41 -1.86
CA LEU A 270 7.61 -0.07 -0.80
C LEU A 270 9.06 -0.14 -1.31
N MET A 271 9.40 -1.18 -2.06
CA MET A 271 10.73 -1.30 -2.67
C MET A 271 10.95 -0.20 -3.72
N GLU A 272 10.00 0.04 -4.61
CA GLU A 272 10.12 1.10 -5.62
C GLU A 272 10.29 2.48 -4.98
N GLN A 273 9.54 2.81 -3.93
CA GLN A 273 9.68 4.10 -3.23
C GLN A 273 11.01 4.24 -2.50
N THR A 274 11.53 3.16 -1.91
CA THR A 274 12.88 3.15 -1.31
C THR A 274 13.96 3.40 -2.38
N TYR A 275 13.83 2.77 -3.55
CA TYR A 275 14.72 3.04 -4.68
C TYR A 275 14.64 4.49 -5.16
N GLN A 276 13.43 5.06 -5.26
CA GLN A 276 13.23 6.46 -5.64
C GLN A 276 13.80 7.43 -4.58
N ALA A 277 13.73 7.09 -3.30
CA ALA A 277 14.36 7.85 -2.22
C ALA A 277 15.89 7.86 -2.38
N ALA A 278 16.49 6.70 -2.67
CA ALA A 278 17.92 6.59 -2.94
C ALA A 278 18.37 7.40 -4.17
N LEU A 279 17.57 7.40 -5.24
CA LEU A 279 17.83 8.22 -6.42
C LEU A 279 17.78 9.73 -6.13
N ARG A 280 16.87 10.17 -5.26
CA ARG A 280 16.77 11.58 -4.86
C ARG A 280 17.95 12.02 -4.01
N SER A 281 18.43 11.16 -3.09
CA SER A 281 19.60 11.44 -2.27
C SER A 281 20.89 11.59 -3.10
N ALA A 282 20.99 10.90 -4.24
CA ALA A 282 22.11 11.00 -5.17
C ALA A 282 22.20 12.36 -5.91
N LYS A 283 21.08 13.07 -5.99
CA LYS A 283 21.00 14.33 -6.76
C LYS A 283 21.13 15.58 -5.89
N GLY A 284 21.38 15.41 -4.58
CA GLY A 284 21.62 16.49 -3.61
C GLY A 284 20.34 16.97 -3.01
#